data_d742d1b0520edbca51a5456dce164a31
#
_entry.id   d742d1b0520edbca51a5456dce164a31
#
_cell.length_a   1.000
_cell.length_b   1.000
_cell.length_c   1.000
_cell.angle_alpha   90.00
_cell.angle_beta   90.00
_cell.angle_gamma   90.00
#
_symmetry.space_group_name_H-M   'P 1'
#
loop_
_entity.id
_entity.type
_entity.pdbx_description
1 polymer ?
#
loop_
_entity_poly.entity_id
_entity_poly.type
_entity_poly.pdbx_seq_one_letter_code
_entity_poly.pdbx_strand_id
1 'polypeptide(L)'
;SANNSNVFTKYYNYIKRRGFKKFVENTTFRLIEKLESLILVRMGKYKNYFDKFDLNKFDIKSLIVHPSISKSGLIYRYSKDDLKKIEAHKLDLLIRCGGGIQRGKILNICNIGVISFHHANNNVNRGGPPGFWEVYNREADTGFIIQILKDELDGGDVLYKGSIFTKFFYLYNKAELYSKSNVFMHKIIENISKDKLKVKFLPKKPYYNKLYSTPSLLIQINYLNKLIKIFFSHLLKYIFSIKQRWG
;
A
#
# COMPACT_ATOMS: atom_id res chain seq x y z
N SER A 1 24.68 9.05 -8.19
CA SER A 1 24.90 7.94 -9.13
C SER A 1 24.01 6.77 -8.73
N ALA A 2 22.93 6.56 -9.49
CA ALA A 2 22.11 5.37 -9.35
C ALA A 2 23.00 4.15 -9.58
N ASN A 3 23.18 3.33 -8.54
CA ASN A 3 23.89 2.06 -8.64
C ASN A 3 23.20 1.22 -9.72
N ASN A 4 23.80 1.13 -10.91
CA ASN A 4 23.47 0.20 -11.97
C ASN A 4 23.88 -1.23 -11.54
N SER A 5 23.33 -1.71 -10.42
CA SER A 5 23.47 -3.10 -10.07
C SER A 5 22.68 -3.90 -11.12
N ASN A 6 23.41 -4.75 -11.86
CA ASN A 6 22.85 -5.65 -12.86
C ASN A 6 21.60 -6.34 -12.30
N VAL A 7 20.56 -6.45 -13.09
CA VAL A 7 19.27 -7.07 -12.70
C VAL A 7 19.49 -8.45 -12.06
N PHE A 8 20.43 -9.23 -12.57
CA PHE A 8 20.84 -10.52 -12.01
C PHE A 8 21.35 -10.42 -10.57
N THR A 9 22.19 -9.40 -10.28
CA THR A 9 22.72 -9.18 -8.92
C THR A 9 21.59 -8.84 -7.93
N LYS A 10 20.58 -8.09 -8.35
CA LYS A 10 19.40 -7.79 -7.54
C LYS A 10 18.61 -9.06 -7.20
N TYR A 11 18.34 -9.91 -8.18
CA TYR A 11 17.63 -11.17 -7.97
C TYR A 11 18.42 -12.16 -7.13
N TYR A 12 19.72 -12.31 -7.39
CA TYR A 12 20.61 -13.15 -6.59
C TYR A 12 20.61 -12.72 -5.12
N ASN A 13 20.80 -11.43 -4.85
CA ASN A 13 20.79 -10.88 -3.49
C ASN A 13 19.41 -11.02 -2.81
N TYR A 14 18.32 -10.94 -3.59
CA TYR A 14 16.99 -11.18 -3.07
C TYR A 14 16.82 -12.64 -2.66
N ILE A 15 17.18 -13.60 -3.52
CA ILE A 15 17.08 -15.04 -3.26
C ILE A 15 17.96 -15.41 -2.05
N LYS A 16 19.19 -14.90 -1.97
CA LYS A 16 20.08 -15.13 -0.83
C LYS A 16 19.48 -14.65 0.49
N ARG A 17 18.75 -13.54 0.49
CA ARG A 17 18.15 -12.95 1.72
C ARG A 17 16.81 -13.55 2.10
N ARG A 18 15.98 -13.90 1.14
CA ARG A 18 14.56 -14.26 1.36
C ARG A 18 14.24 -15.71 1.01
N GLY A 19 15.17 -16.40 0.35
CA GLY A 19 14.99 -17.76 -0.15
C GLY A 19 14.29 -17.83 -1.51
N PHE A 20 14.56 -18.92 -2.24
CA PHE A 20 14.02 -19.17 -3.56
C PHE A 20 12.47 -19.27 -3.59
N LYS A 21 11.90 -19.93 -2.57
CA LYS A 21 10.44 -20.03 -2.43
C LYS A 21 9.77 -18.65 -2.43
N LYS A 22 10.27 -17.71 -1.62
CA LYS A 22 9.74 -16.33 -1.57
C LYS A 22 9.95 -15.57 -2.86
N PHE A 23 11.04 -15.83 -3.55
CA PHE A 23 11.28 -15.27 -4.88
C PHE A 23 10.21 -15.72 -5.88
N VAL A 24 9.92 -17.02 -5.94
CA VAL A 24 8.87 -17.56 -6.83
C VAL A 24 7.49 -17.01 -6.45
N GLU A 25 7.11 -17.05 -5.16
CA GLU A 25 5.84 -16.51 -4.67
C GLU A 25 5.63 -15.03 -5.06
N ASN A 26 6.67 -14.20 -4.94
CA ASN A 26 6.55 -12.79 -5.31
C ASN A 26 6.51 -12.58 -6.82
N THR A 27 7.24 -13.38 -7.60
CA THR A 27 7.28 -13.25 -9.06
C THR A 27 5.93 -13.67 -9.67
N THR A 28 5.37 -14.78 -9.22
CA THR A 28 4.05 -15.24 -9.68
C THR A 28 2.95 -14.28 -9.25
N PHE A 29 3.04 -13.72 -8.05
CA PHE A 29 2.07 -12.71 -7.60
C PHE A 29 2.10 -11.44 -8.46
N ARG A 30 3.30 -10.96 -8.83
CA ARG A 30 3.44 -9.83 -9.77
C ARG A 30 2.89 -10.13 -11.15
N LEU A 31 2.97 -11.40 -11.59
CA LEU A 31 2.34 -11.81 -12.85
C LEU A 31 0.82 -11.71 -12.76
N ILE A 32 0.23 -12.12 -11.66
CA ILE A 32 -1.21 -11.94 -11.40
C ILE A 32 -1.58 -10.45 -11.45
N GLU A 33 -0.83 -9.59 -10.76
CA GLU A 33 -1.05 -8.14 -10.82
C GLU A 33 -0.99 -7.61 -12.25
N LYS A 34 -0.04 -8.08 -13.05
CA LYS A 34 0.09 -7.67 -14.45
C LYS A 34 -1.11 -8.12 -15.30
N LEU A 35 -1.59 -9.35 -15.11
CA LEU A 35 -2.78 -9.85 -15.81
C LEU A 35 -4.04 -9.05 -15.42
N GLU A 36 -4.24 -8.81 -14.13
CA GLU A 36 -5.35 -7.98 -13.66
C GLU A 36 -5.26 -6.53 -14.15
N SER A 37 -4.04 -5.99 -14.33
CA SER A 37 -3.85 -4.64 -14.86
C SER A 37 -4.38 -4.51 -16.29
N LEU A 38 -4.22 -5.54 -17.12
CA LEU A 38 -4.77 -5.54 -18.48
C LEU A 38 -6.30 -5.49 -18.47
N ILE A 39 -6.92 -6.20 -17.52
CA ILE A 39 -8.37 -6.20 -17.35
C ILE A 39 -8.83 -4.81 -16.88
N LEU A 40 -8.17 -4.24 -15.88
CA LEU A 40 -8.50 -2.95 -15.30
C LEU A 40 -8.43 -1.82 -16.35
N VAL A 41 -7.38 -1.82 -17.17
CA VAL A 41 -7.22 -0.86 -18.28
C VAL A 41 -8.34 -1.00 -19.31
N ARG A 42 -8.71 -2.24 -19.69
CA ARG A 42 -9.82 -2.50 -20.62
C ARG A 42 -11.19 -2.08 -20.07
N MET A 43 -11.37 -2.11 -18.77
CA MET A 43 -12.59 -1.62 -18.11
C MET A 43 -12.70 -0.09 -18.17
N GLY A 44 -11.69 0.63 -18.65
CA GLY A 44 -11.65 2.09 -18.69
C GLY A 44 -11.60 2.74 -17.30
N LYS A 45 -11.40 1.94 -16.23
CA LYS A 45 -11.29 2.42 -14.86
C LYS A 45 -9.83 2.55 -14.46
N TYR A 46 -9.54 3.63 -13.74
CA TYR A 46 -8.17 3.87 -13.23
C TYR A 46 -7.11 3.82 -14.34
N LYS A 47 -7.43 4.33 -15.53
CA LYS A 47 -6.52 4.37 -16.68
C LYS A 47 -5.16 4.95 -16.28
N ASN A 48 -5.16 6.00 -15.46
CA ASN A 48 -3.96 6.70 -15.01
C ASN A 48 -3.34 6.08 -13.74
N TYR A 49 -3.90 4.99 -13.19
CA TYR A 49 -3.35 4.35 -11.98
C TYR A 49 -1.92 3.84 -12.18
N PHE A 50 -1.57 3.47 -13.38
CA PHE A 50 -0.24 2.96 -13.74
C PHE A 50 0.69 4.03 -14.29
N ASP A 51 0.21 5.27 -14.45
CA ASP A 51 1.02 6.37 -14.96
C ASP A 51 2.10 6.73 -13.94
N LYS A 52 3.30 6.97 -14.47
CA LYS A 52 4.42 7.46 -13.69
C LYS A 52 4.50 8.97 -13.85
N PHE A 53 4.42 9.67 -12.73
CA PHE A 53 4.64 11.10 -12.70
C PHE A 53 6.12 11.36 -12.41
N ASP A 54 6.76 12.13 -13.28
CA ASP A 54 8.12 12.61 -13.05
C ASP A 54 8.06 13.89 -12.20
N LEU A 55 8.43 13.77 -10.94
CA LEU A 55 8.44 14.89 -10.01
C LEU A 55 9.44 15.98 -10.39
N ASN A 56 10.46 15.67 -11.20
CA ASN A 56 11.42 16.66 -11.69
C ASN A 56 10.80 17.68 -12.67
N LYS A 57 9.60 17.40 -13.19
CA LYS A 57 8.85 18.33 -14.04
C LYS A 57 8.15 19.44 -13.25
N PHE A 58 8.14 19.33 -11.92
CA PHE A 58 7.57 20.33 -11.03
C PHE A 58 8.71 21.07 -10.34
N ASP A 59 8.51 22.34 -10.03
CA ASP A 59 9.48 23.14 -9.25
C ASP A 59 9.44 22.72 -7.76
N ILE A 60 9.92 21.49 -7.51
CA ILE A 60 9.97 20.90 -6.18
C ILE A 60 11.43 20.78 -5.75
N LYS A 61 11.77 21.42 -4.64
CA LYS A 61 13.10 21.24 -4.02
C LYS A 61 13.25 19.78 -3.59
N SER A 62 14.34 19.14 -4.02
CA SER A 62 14.65 17.77 -3.65
C SER A 62 15.88 17.70 -2.74
N LEU A 63 15.81 16.83 -1.73
CA LEU A 63 16.91 16.48 -0.86
C LEU A 63 17.14 14.97 -0.91
N ILE A 64 18.35 14.56 -1.24
CA ILE A 64 18.72 13.15 -1.28
C ILE A 64 19.34 12.78 0.07
N VAL A 65 18.76 11.77 0.71
CA VAL A 65 19.24 11.17 1.97
C VAL A 65 19.42 9.67 1.80
N HIS A 66 20.34 9.09 2.57
CA HIS A 66 20.72 7.68 2.45
C HIS A 66 20.50 6.93 3.77
N PRO A 67 19.26 6.47 4.05
CA PRO A 67 18.99 5.74 5.28
C PRO A 67 19.74 4.40 5.33
N SER A 68 20.20 4.03 6.51
CA SER A 68 20.67 2.68 6.78
C SER A 68 19.49 1.72 6.80
N ILE A 69 19.62 0.60 6.09
CA ILE A 69 18.55 -0.39 5.96
C ILE A 69 18.94 -1.63 6.77
N SER A 70 18.01 -2.12 7.60
CA SER A 70 18.23 -3.34 8.39
C SER A 70 18.51 -4.57 7.51
N LYS A 71 19.13 -5.60 8.08
CA LYS A 71 19.38 -6.89 7.39
C LYS A 71 18.11 -7.49 6.78
N SER A 72 16.95 -7.29 7.42
CA SER A 72 15.65 -7.72 6.87
C SER A 72 15.19 -6.91 5.65
N GLY A 73 15.80 -5.74 5.37
CA GLY A 73 15.38 -4.84 4.31
C GLY A 73 14.10 -4.04 4.61
N LEU A 74 13.60 -4.10 5.86
CA LEU A 74 12.32 -3.50 6.22
C LEU A 74 12.44 -2.20 7.01
N ILE A 75 13.47 -2.06 7.85
CA ILE A 75 13.61 -0.92 8.77
C ILE A 75 14.62 0.06 8.21
N TYR A 76 14.25 1.33 8.21
CA TYR A 76 15.04 2.46 7.71
C TYR A 76 15.36 3.39 8.88
N ARG A 77 16.65 3.73 9.05
CA ARG A 77 17.15 4.69 10.02
C ARG A 77 18.06 5.70 9.34
N TYR A 78 17.93 6.94 9.73
CA TYR A 78 18.70 8.05 9.16
C TYR A 78 19.90 8.39 10.03
N SER A 79 21.00 8.78 9.40
CA SER A 79 22.19 9.27 10.07
C SER A 79 21.92 10.64 10.75
N LYS A 80 22.78 11.04 11.69
CA LYS A 80 22.69 12.37 12.30
C LYS A 80 22.80 13.48 11.26
N ASP A 81 23.65 13.29 10.23
CA ASP A 81 23.86 14.29 9.19
C ASP A 81 22.65 14.39 8.24
N ASP A 82 22.04 13.26 7.87
CA ASP A 82 20.80 13.29 7.08
C ASP A 82 19.66 13.97 7.85
N LEU A 83 19.54 13.69 9.15
CA LEU A 83 18.55 14.34 10.01
C LEU A 83 18.76 15.85 10.08
N LYS A 84 20.01 16.33 10.27
CA LYS A 84 20.34 17.77 10.25
C LYS A 84 19.96 18.44 8.94
N LYS A 85 20.20 17.75 7.79
CA LYS A 85 19.80 18.26 6.48
C LYS A 85 18.29 18.43 6.38
N ILE A 86 17.51 17.46 6.90
CA ILE A 86 16.05 17.54 6.89
C ILE A 86 15.55 18.64 7.84
N GLU A 87 16.12 18.74 9.06
CA GLU A 87 15.78 19.76 10.06
C GLU A 87 16.01 21.18 9.54
N ALA A 88 17.05 21.39 8.72
CA ALA A 88 17.36 22.70 8.12
C ALA A 88 16.23 23.25 7.24
N HIS A 89 15.35 22.39 6.75
CA HIS A 89 14.17 22.80 5.97
C HIS A 89 13.00 23.27 6.83
N LYS A 90 13.05 23.12 8.15
CA LYS A 90 12.01 23.56 9.12
C LYS A 90 10.60 23.12 8.70
N LEU A 91 10.45 21.85 8.32
CA LEU A 91 9.18 21.29 7.88
C LEU A 91 8.25 21.07 9.07
N ASP A 92 6.98 21.39 8.92
CA ASP A 92 5.96 21.09 9.94
C ASP A 92 5.52 19.64 9.92
N LEU A 93 5.53 19.01 8.73
CA LEU A 93 5.01 17.67 8.48
C LEU A 93 5.84 16.96 7.43
N LEU A 94 6.05 15.66 7.62
CA LEU A 94 6.52 14.75 6.58
C LEU A 94 5.41 13.79 6.16
N ILE A 95 5.30 13.55 4.84
CA ILE A 95 4.37 12.57 4.28
C ILE A 95 5.16 11.37 3.79
N ARG A 96 4.88 10.19 4.35
CA ARG A 96 5.50 8.95 3.89
C ARG A 96 4.71 8.35 2.74
N CYS A 97 5.27 8.39 1.53
CA CYS A 97 4.69 7.84 0.31
C CYS A 97 5.36 6.52 -0.15
N GLY A 98 5.93 5.76 0.73
CA GLY A 98 6.61 4.49 0.40
C GLY A 98 7.84 4.28 1.26
N GLY A 99 8.70 3.33 0.83
CA GLY A 99 9.92 2.97 1.58
C GLY A 99 9.60 2.23 2.88
N GLY A 100 10.47 1.44 3.44
CA GLY A 100 10.29 0.57 4.60
C GLY A 100 9.66 1.21 5.86
N ILE A 101 9.85 0.57 6.97
CA ILE A 101 9.38 1.03 8.29
C ILE A 101 10.37 2.09 8.79
N GLN A 102 9.93 3.32 8.93
CA GLN A 102 10.72 4.42 9.48
C GLN A 102 10.89 4.23 11.00
N ARG A 103 12.10 4.46 11.52
CA ARG A 103 12.42 4.30 12.94
C ARG A 103 13.36 5.39 13.43
N GLY A 104 13.23 5.74 14.72
CA GLY A 104 14.11 6.66 15.42
C GLY A 104 13.76 8.13 15.20
N LYS A 105 14.74 9.01 15.29
CA LYS A 105 14.54 10.47 15.37
C LYS A 105 13.75 11.08 14.20
N ILE A 106 13.75 10.45 13.01
CA ILE A 106 12.96 10.90 11.86
C ILE A 106 11.47 11.04 12.18
N LEU A 107 10.95 10.22 13.09
CA LEU A 107 9.52 10.21 13.43
C LEU A 107 9.08 11.48 14.19
N ASN A 108 10.03 12.16 14.84
CA ASN A 108 9.79 13.36 15.64
C ASN A 108 10.57 14.58 15.13
N ILE A 109 11.02 14.56 13.86
CA ILE A 109 11.84 15.63 13.29
C ILE A 109 11.03 16.88 12.96
N CYS A 110 9.73 16.72 12.74
CA CYS A 110 8.78 17.79 12.47
C CYS A 110 7.82 17.96 13.64
N ASN A 111 7.27 19.17 13.80
CA ASN A 111 6.33 19.48 14.89
C ASN A 111 5.13 18.56 14.94
N ILE A 112 4.55 18.22 13.78
CA ILE A 112 3.38 17.35 13.65
C ILE A 112 3.83 15.88 13.56
N GLY A 113 5.00 15.61 12.95
CA GLY A 113 5.57 14.29 12.78
C GLY A 113 5.48 13.76 11.36
N VAL A 114 5.45 12.44 11.21
CA VAL A 114 5.39 11.74 9.91
C VAL A 114 4.02 11.12 9.72
N ILE A 115 3.23 11.67 8.81
CA ILE A 115 1.93 11.12 8.42
C ILE A 115 2.12 10.00 7.38
N SER A 116 1.33 8.95 7.47
CA SER A 116 1.42 7.81 6.58
C SER A 116 0.07 7.13 6.38
N PHE A 117 -0.09 6.53 5.21
CA PHE A 117 -1.13 5.54 4.98
C PHE A 117 -0.79 4.21 5.63
N HIS A 118 -1.81 3.53 6.10
CA HIS A 118 -1.82 2.09 6.33
C HIS A 118 -3.04 1.51 5.65
N HIS A 119 -2.82 0.81 4.53
CA HIS A 119 -3.89 0.30 3.68
C HIS A 119 -4.35 -1.08 4.18
N ALA A 120 -4.91 -1.10 5.37
CA ALA A 120 -5.59 -2.22 6.00
C ALA A 120 -6.49 -1.71 7.13
N ASN A 121 -7.49 -2.51 7.48
CA ASN A 121 -8.16 -2.38 8.77
C ASN A 121 -7.42 -3.27 9.77
N ASN A 122 -6.68 -2.68 10.70
CA ASN A 122 -5.89 -3.42 11.68
C ASN A 122 -6.72 -4.38 12.56
N ASN A 123 -8.04 -4.19 12.62
CA ASN A 123 -8.94 -5.10 13.32
C ASN A 123 -9.29 -6.35 12.48
N VAL A 124 -9.05 -6.33 11.17
CA VAL A 124 -9.37 -7.43 10.24
C VAL A 124 -8.09 -8.05 9.68
N ASN A 125 -7.27 -7.24 9.01
CA ASN A 125 -6.04 -7.69 8.36
C ASN A 125 -4.88 -6.75 8.70
N ARG A 126 -3.67 -7.31 8.86
CA ARG A 126 -2.42 -6.57 9.02
C ARG A 126 -1.40 -7.06 8.01
N GLY A 127 -0.50 -6.18 7.60
CA GLY A 127 0.57 -6.50 6.65
C GLY A 127 0.14 -6.30 5.20
N GLY A 128 0.69 -7.08 4.30
CA GLY A 128 0.48 -6.92 2.85
C GLY A 128 0.20 -8.24 2.14
N PRO A 129 -0.15 -8.17 0.86
CA PRO A 129 -0.36 -6.98 0.01
C PRO A 129 -1.66 -6.23 0.34
N PRO A 130 -1.64 -4.89 0.27
CA PRO A 130 -2.82 -4.08 0.63
C PRO A 130 -4.06 -4.45 -0.18
N GLY A 131 -5.15 -4.78 0.50
CA GLY A 131 -6.43 -5.10 -0.12
C GLY A 131 -6.54 -6.49 -0.75
N PHE A 132 -5.48 -7.32 -0.71
CA PHE A 132 -5.53 -8.67 -1.29
C PHE A 132 -6.34 -9.64 -0.42
N TRP A 133 -6.09 -9.61 0.88
CA TRP A 133 -6.67 -10.60 1.79
C TRP A 133 -8.17 -10.41 1.97
N GLU A 134 -8.64 -9.17 1.91
CA GLU A 134 -10.06 -8.85 1.92
C GLU A 134 -10.75 -9.43 0.69
N VAL A 135 -10.17 -9.27 -0.50
CA VAL A 135 -10.70 -9.90 -1.74
C VAL A 135 -10.64 -11.41 -1.66
N TYR A 136 -9.53 -11.98 -1.20
CA TYR A 136 -9.36 -13.42 -1.08
C TYR A 136 -10.37 -14.04 -0.11
N ASN A 137 -10.60 -13.41 1.04
CA ASN A 137 -11.53 -13.86 2.08
C ASN A 137 -12.98 -13.45 1.81
N ARG A 138 -13.24 -12.61 0.79
CA ARG A 138 -14.56 -12.05 0.46
C ARG A 138 -15.13 -11.20 1.61
N GLU A 139 -14.27 -10.44 2.26
CA GLU A 139 -14.71 -9.46 3.24
C GLU A 139 -15.58 -8.39 2.56
N ALA A 140 -16.60 -7.89 3.27
CA ALA A 140 -17.48 -6.86 2.70
C ALA A 140 -16.74 -5.56 2.43
N ASP A 141 -15.82 -5.20 3.32
CA ASP A 141 -15.10 -3.94 3.30
C ASP A 141 -13.59 -4.12 3.31
N THR A 142 -12.90 -3.25 2.56
CA THR A 142 -11.45 -3.09 2.60
C THR A 142 -11.11 -1.76 3.27
N GLY A 143 -10.41 -1.81 4.40
CA GLY A 143 -10.12 -0.65 5.21
C GLY A 143 -8.81 0.05 4.89
N PHE A 144 -8.71 1.31 5.33
CA PHE A 144 -7.46 2.06 5.39
C PHE A 144 -7.41 2.97 6.62
N ILE A 145 -6.21 3.31 7.02
CA ILE A 145 -5.93 4.19 8.15
C ILE A 145 -4.96 5.26 7.69
N ILE A 146 -5.18 6.49 8.13
CA ILE A 146 -4.21 7.58 8.04
C ILE A 146 -3.75 7.86 9.47
N GLN A 147 -2.44 7.86 9.69
CA GLN A 147 -1.86 7.92 11.02
C GLN A 147 -0.56 8.73 11.05
N ILE A 148 -0.23 9.28 12.22
CA ILE A 148 1.10 9.76 12.53
C ILE A 148 1.92 8.59 13.04
N LEU A 149 3.07 8.35 12.39
CA LEU A 149 3.93 7.22 12.73
C LEU A 149 4.54 7.36 14.12
N LYS A 150 4.67 6.24 14.80
CA LYS A 150 5.39 6.05 16.07
C LYS A 150 6.37 4.88 15.94
N ASP A 151 7.25 4.72 16.92
CA ASP A 151 8.21 3.61 16.92
C ASP A 151 7.54 2.23 17.02
N GLU A 152 6.32 2.15 17.53
CA GLU A 152 5.54 0.92 17.57
C GLU A 152 5.04 0.56 16.16
N LEU A 153 5.17 -0.70 15.77
CA LEU A 153 4.68 -1.19 14.48
C LEU A 153 3.15 -1.16 14.47
N ASP A 154 2.58 -0.45 13.49
CA ASP A 154 1.14 -0.20 13.34
C ASP A 154 0.50 0.50 14.56
N GLY A 155 1.32 1.00 15.50
CA GLY A 155 0.92 1.69 16.73
C GLY A 155 0.89 3.21 16.62
N GLY A 156 0.85 3.76 15.40
CA GLY A 156 0.74 5.20 15.16
C GLY A 156 -0.54 5.82 15.72
N ASP A 157 -0.51 7.14 15.90
CA ASP A 157 -1.69 7.89 16.32
C ASP A 157 -2.63 8.06 15.14
N VAL A 158 -3.82 7.45 15.21
CA VAL A 158 -4.76 7.38 14.11
C VAL A 158 -5.52 8.70 13.95
N LEU A 159 -5.39 9.31 12.77
CA LEU A 159 -6.09 10.52 12.38
C LEU A 159 -7.44 10.21 11.73
N TYR A 160 -7.48 9.16 10.92
CA TYR A 160 -8.66 8.79 10.16
C TYR A 160 -8.70 7.28 9.89
N LYS A 161 -9.90 6.71 9.94
CA LYS A 161 -10.20 5.35 9.47
C LYS A 161 -11.29 5.43 8.43
N GLY A 162 -11.08 4.75 7.31
CA GLY A 162 -12.06 4.63 6.25
C GLY A 162 -12.09 3.25 5.65
N SER A 163 -13.10 2.99 4.84
CA SER A 163 -13.20 1.76 4.05
C SER A 163 -13.82 2.02 2.69
N ILE A 164 -13.66 1.04 1.82
CA ILE A 164 -14.36 0.91 0.55
C ILE A 164 -15.07 -0.43 0.52
N PHE A 165 -16.14 -0.58 -0.26
CA PHE A 165 -16.67 -1.89 -0.58
C PHE A 165 -15.63 -2.71 -1.33
N THR A 166 -15.34 -3.92 -0.85
CA THR A 166 -14.35 -4.81 -1.44
C THR A 166 -14.74 -5.15 -2.88
N LYS A 167 -13.79 -5.00 -3.80
CA LYS A 167 -13.99 -5.28 -5.22
C LYS A 167 -13.76 -6.77 -5.50
N PHE A 168 -14.24 -7.23 -6.66
CA PHE A 168 -14.23 -8.66 -7.00
C PHE A 168 -12.83 -9.20 -7.36
N PHE A 169 -11.85 -8.36 -7.79
CA PHE A 169 -10.46 -8.76 -7.98
C PHE A 169 -9.46 -7.77 -7.34
N TYR A 170 -8.27 -8.28 -7.05
CA TYR A 170 -7.30 -7.64 -6.18
C TYR A 170 -6.83 -6.28 -6.68
N LEU A 171 -6.38 -6.17 -7.93
CA LEU A 171 -5.80 -4.92 -8.41
C LEU A 171 -6.84 -3.79 -8.51
N TYR A 172 -8.09 -4.13 -8.84
CA TYR A 172 -9.19 -3.18 -8.81
C TYR A 172 -9.45 -2.69 -7.37
N ASN A 173 -9.48 -3.60 -6.43
CA ASN A 173 -9.64 -3.28 -5.01
C ASN A 173 -8.53 -2.35 -4.51
N LYS A 174 -7.29 -2.67 -4.84
CA LYS A 174 -6.11 -1.87 -4.49
C LYS A 174 -6.16 -0.47 -5.11
N ALA A 175 -6.52 -0.35 -6.39
CA ALA A 175 -6.62 0.95 -7.07
C ALA A 175 -7.71 1.83 -6.45
N GLU A 176 -8.88 1.26 -6.17
CA GLU A 176 -9.98 1.96 -5.48
C GLU A 176 -9.57 2.40 -4.08
N LEU A 177 -8.94 1.51 -3.32
CA LEU A 177 -8.45 1.77 -1.96
C LEU A 177 -7.47 2.95 -1.93
N TYR A 178 -6.49 2.95 -2.84
CA TYR A 178 -5.50 4.02 -2.93
C TYR A 178 -6.11 5.34 -3.38
N SER A 179 -6.98 5.30 -4.39
CA SER A 179 -7.68 6.49 -4.86
C SER A 179 -8.50 7.14 -3.75
N LYS A 180 -9.27 6.36 -3.00
CA LYS A 180 -10.09 6.87 -1.88
C LYS A 180 -9.25 7.37 -0.72
N SER A 181 -8.24 6.62 -0.30
CA SER A 181 -7.36 7.04 0.80
C SER A 181 -6.63 8.34 0.50
N ASN A 182 -6.21 8.58 -0.76
CA ASN A 182 -5.58 9.82 -1.18
C ASN A 182 -6.49 11.04 -1.00
N VAL A 183 -7.78 10.92 -1.30
CA VAL A 183 -8.74 12.01 -1.10
C VAL A 183 -8.80 12.43 0.38
N PHE A 184 -8.82 11.46 1.29
CA PHE A 184 -8.85 11.75 2.72
C PHE A 184 -7.51 12.28 3.24
N MET A 185 -6.39 11.79 2.74
CA MET A 185 -5.08 12.34 3.07
C MET A 185 -4.99 13.82 2.66
N HIS A 186 -5.44 14.15 1.45
CA HIS A 186 -5.45 15.53 0.97
C HIS A 186 -6.29 16.44 1.91
N LYS A 187 -7.51 16.01 2.27
CA LYS A 187 -8.37 16.75 3.22
C LYS A 187 -7.71 16.97 4.58
N ILE A 188 -7.00 15.96 5.09
CA ILE A 188 -6.29 16.05 6.37
C ILE A 188 -5.16 17.08 6.27
N ILE A 189 -4.35 17.03 5.21
CA ILE A 189 -3.25 17.97 4.99
C ILE A 189 -3.79 19.40 4.82
N GLU A 190 -4.87 19.57 4.06
CA GLU A 190 -5.53 20.86 3.88
C GLU A 190 -6.04 21.43 5.22
N ASN A 191 -6.63 20.58 6.07
CA ASN A 191 -7.08 21.01 7.39
C ASN A 191 -5.91 21.39 8.30
N ILE A 192 -4.81 20.62 8.25
CA ILE A 192 -3.58 20.95 9.00
C ILE A 192 -3.04 22.31 8.55
N SER A 193 -2.97 22.56 7.24
CA SER A 193 -2.44 23.82 6.70
C SER A 193 -3.29 25.05 7.05
N LYS A 194 -4.58 24.86 7.31
CA LYS A 194 -5.52 25.93 7.72
C LYS A 194 -5.58 26.13 9.23
N ASP A 195 -4.68 25.52 9.98
CA ASP A 195 -4.62 25.56 11.48
C ASP A 195 -5.94 25.16 12.16
N LYS A 196 -6.77 24.41 11.45
CA LYS A 196 -8.10 23.98 11.92
C LYS A 196 -8.07 22.61 12.60
N LEU A 197 -6.94 21.91 12.54
CA LEU A 197 -6.84 20.57 13.10
C LEU A 197 -6.31 20.63 14.55
N LYS A 198 -7.21 20.70 15.49
CA LYS A 198 -6.99 20.06 16.78
C LYS A 198 -7.01 18.56 16.47
N VAL A 199 -5.83 17.95 16.34
CA VAL A 199 -5.65 16.54 15.98
C VAL A 199 -6.41 15.68 16.98
N LYS A 200 -7.62 15.23 16.61
CA LYS A 200 -8.33 14.23 17.37
C LYS A 200 -7.81 12.86 17.00
N PHE A 201 -7.11 12.24 17.92
CA PHE A 201 -6.68 10.87 17.76
C PHE A 201 -7.83 9.92 18.09
N LEU A 202 -8.01 8.91 17.26
CA LEU A 202 -8.95 7.84 17.56
C LEU A 202 -8.36 6.94 18.66
N PRO A 203 -9.20 6.37 19.53
CA PRO A 203 -8.71 5.49 20.59
C PRO A 203 -7.87 4.33 20.04
N LYS A 204 -6.72 4.10 20.64
CA LYS A 204 -5.89 2.93 20.33
C LYS A 204 -6.58 1.68 20.87
N LYS A 205 -6.67 0.66 20.02
CA LYS A 205 -7.05 -0.70 20.43
C LYS A 205 -5.86 -1.62 20.16
N PRO A 206 -5.51 -2.54 21.06
CA PRO A 206 -4.48 -3.52 20.81
C PRO A 206 -4.88 -4.38 19.61
N TYR A 207 -3.89 -4.68 18.74
CA TYR A 207 -4.13 -5.46 17.53
C TYR A 207 -3.63 -6.88 17.73
N TYR A 208 -4.54 -7.85 17.75
CA TYR A 208 -4.23 -9.27 17.95
C TYR A 208 -4.29 -10.06 16.64
N ASN A 209 -4.64 -9.43 15.52
CA ASN A 209 -4.85 -10.12 14.26
C ASN A 209 -3.54 -10.54 13.59
N LYS A 210 -3.64 -11.60 12.81
CA LYS A 210 -2.53 -12.19 12.05
C LYS A 210 -1.88 -11.17 11.13
N LEU A 211 -0.54 -11.15 11.17
CA LEU A 211 0.26 -10.38 10.21
C LEU A 211 0.38 -11.17 8.90
N TYR A 212 -0.19 -10.65 7.84
CA TYR A 212 -0.15 -11.24 6.52
C TYR A 212 1.09 -10.81 5.72
N SER A 213 1.47 -11.62 4.76
CA SER A 213 2.55 -11.35 3.79
C SER A 213 2.08 -11.70 2.38
N THR A 214 2.97 -11.59 1.39
CA THR A 214 2.69 -12.08 0.03
C THR A 214 2.13 -13.51 0.09
N PRO A 215 1.00 -13.79 -0.60
CA PRO A 215 0.34 -15.08 -0.56
C PRO A 215 1.25 -16.20 -1.10
N SER A 216 1.17 -17.37 -0.48
CA SER A 216 1.85 -18.57 -0.99
C SER A 216 1.31 -19.00 -2.36
N LEU A 217 2.06 -19.82 -3.10
CA LEU A 217 1.61 -20.33 -4.41
C LEU A 217 0.24 -20.98 -4.35
N LEU A 218 -0.03 -21.79 -3.32
CA LEU A 218 -1.33 -22.43 -3.13
C LEU A 218 -2.46 -21.40 -2.98
N ILE A 219 -2.23 -20.35 -2.22
CA ILE A 219 -3.21 -19.25 -2.05
C ILE A 219 -3.41 -18.51 -3.37
N GLN A 220 -2.36 -18.30 -4.15
CA GLN A 220 -2.45 -17.66 -5.47
C GLN A 220 -3.27 -18.51 -6.45
N ILE A 221 -3.04 -19.82 -6.48
CA ILE A 221 -3.82 -20.76 -7.30
C ILE A 221 -5.30 -20.74 -6.86
N ASN A 222 -5.55 -20.84 -5.57
CA ASN A 222 -6.91 -20.78 -5.03
C ASN A 222 -7.60 -19.44 -5.35
N TYR A 223 -6.87 -18.35 -5.34
CA TYR A 223 -7.36 -17.03 -5.74
C TYR A 223 -7.79 -17.02 -7.21
N LEU A 224 -6.94 -17.51 -8.13
CA LEU A 224 -7.27 -17.61 -9.55
C LEU A 224 -8.49 -18.51 -9.79
N ASN A 225 -8.56 -19.65 -9.11
CA ASN A 225 -9.72 -20.55 -9.19
C ASN A 225 -11.03 -19.88 -8.74
N LYS A 226 -10.96 -19.05 -7.67
CA LYS A 226 -12.12 -18.24 -7.23
C LYS A 226 -12.55 -17.24 -8.30
N LEU A 227 -11.61 -16.55 -8.94
CA LEU A 227 -11.91 -15.60 -10.03
C LEU A 227 -12.57 -16.31 -11.23
N ILE A 228 -12.03 -17.45 -11.63
CA ILE A 228 -12.58 -18.27 -12.73
C ILE A 228 -14.02 -18.67 -12.41
N LYS A 229 -14.29 -19.17 -11.21
CA LYS A 229 -15.64 -19.57 -10.80
C LYS A 229 -16.63 -18.38 -10.83
N ILE A 230 -16.20 -17.21 -10.37
CA ILE A 230 -17.02 -15.99 -10.42
C ILE A 230 -17.33 -15.62 -11.86
N PHE A 231 -16.32 -15.63 -12.74
CA PHE A 231 -16.49 -15.31 -14.16
C PHE A 231 -17.50 -16.24 -14.83
N PHE A 232 -17.35 -17.57 -14.67
CA PHE A 232 -18.28 -18.53 -15.23
C PHE A 232 -19.70 -18.41 -14.65
N SER A 233 -19.83 -18.16 -13.37
CA SER A 233 -21.13 -17.90 -12.73
C SER A 233 -21.87 -16.70 -13.34
N HIS A 234 -21.15 -15.60 -13.58
CA HIS A 234 -21.73 -14.43 -14.24
C HIS A 234 -22.04 -14.69 -15.71
N LEU A 235 -21.17 -15.40 -16.44
CA LEU A 235 -21.40 -15.76 -17.81
C LEU A 235 -22.66 -16.63 -17.97
N LEU A 236 -22.83 -17.65 -17.13
CA LEU A 236 -24.01 -18.50 -17.11
C LEU A 236 -25.28 -17.67 -16.84
N LYS A 237 -25.27 -16.83 -15.79
CA LYS A 237 -26.41 -15.93 -15.51
C LYS A 237 -26.77 -15.04 -16.69
N TYR A 238 -25.77 -14.51 -17.38
CA TYR A 238 -25.97 -13.68 -18.57
C TYR A 238 -26.62 -14.49 -19.71
N ILE A 239 -26.12 -15.70 -20.00
CA ILE A 239 -26.68 -16.57 -21.02
C ILE A 239 -28.14 -16.96 -20.67
N PHE A 240 -28.42 -17.30 -19.41
CA PHE A 240 -29.79 -17.62 -19.00
C PHE A 240 -30.73 -16.41 -19.08
N SER A 241 -30.26 -15.20 -18.76
CA SER A 241 -31.05 -13.98 -18.88
C SER A 241 -31.42 -13.65 -20.34
N ILE A 242 -30.53 -13.96 -21.28
CA ILE A 242 -30.80 -13.81 -22.72
C ILE A 242 -31.88 -14.81 -23.15
N LYS A 243 -31.78 -16.07 -22.74
CA LYS A 243 -32.81 -17.08 -23.08
C LYS A 243 -34.20 -16.70 -22.58
N GLN A 244 -34.31 -16.10 -21.41
CA GLN A 244 -35.61 -15.63 -20.86
C GLN A 244 -36.17 -14.41 -21.60
N ARG A 245 -35.36 -13.64 -22.32
CA ARG A 245 -35.84 -12.47 -23.09
C ARG A 245 -36.31 -12.82 -24.51
N TRP A 246 -35.90 -13.96 -25.03
CA TRP A 246 -36.14 -14.37 -26.42
C TRP A 246 -36.91 -15.70 -26.54
N GLY A 247 -37.32 -16.29 -25.46
CA GLY A 247 -38.24 -17.43 -25.37
C GLY A 247 -39.56 -17.02 -24.73
#